data_058968a6a9da3446317b2121ff470b24
#
_entry.id   058968a6a9da3446317b2121ff470b24
#
_cell.length_a   1.000
_cell.length_b   1.000
_cell.length_c   1.000
_cell.angle_alpha   90.00
_cell.angle_beta   90.00
_cell.angle_gamma   90.00
#
_symmetry.space_group_name_H-M   'P 1'
#
loop_
_entity.id
_entity.type
_entity.pdbx_description
1 polymer ?
#
loop_
_entity_poly.entity_id
_entity_poly.type
_entity_poly.pdbx_seq_one_letter_code
_entity_poly.pdbx_strand_id
1 'polypeptide(L)'
;MTSETSTLPHAMRGEANPAAMAALAIMAIAAATLAGAWFFQLVLEILPCPMCLEQRYAYYFAVPFAALLAFVAAKGAPRSLVLAGLAILALAALGNAVFGAYHAGVEWGLWKGPTDCTGTGFNPGSAGSLLDNLDKVKIIRCDEVQFRFLGISLAGYNALISLLMAAIAAWGMAKTSRR
;
A
#
# COMPACT_ATOMS: atom_id res chain seq x y z
N MET A 1 -9.79 -62.19 -23.81
CA MET A 1 -9.62 -61.53 -22.52
C MET A 1 -8.86 -60.23 -22.79
N THR A 2 -9.56 -59.18 -23.10
CA THR A 2 -9.01 -57.84 -23.35
C THR A 2 -9.07 -57.04 -22.06
N SER A 3 -7.90 -56.73 -21.50
CA SER A 3 -7.75 -55.94 -20.26
C SER A 3 -8.00 -54.47 -20.62
N GLU A 4 -9.19 -53.95 -20.29
CA GLU A 4 -9.47 -52.52 -20.31
C GLU A 4 -8.73 -51.86 -19.13
N THR A 5 -7.63 -51.18 -19.47
CA THR A 5 -6.94 -50.33 -18.53
C THR A 5 -7.79 -49.05 -18.37
N SER A 6 -8.61 -49.01 -17.30
CA SER A 6 -9.37 -47.86 -16.90
C SER A 6 -8.38 -46.76 -16.48
N THR A 7 -8.09 -45.81 -17.38
CA THR A 7 -7.43 -44.54 -17.05
C THR A 7 -8.40 -43.67 -16.27
N LEU A 8 -8.33 -43.73 -14.96
CA LEU A 8 -8.98 -42.76 -14.08
C LEU A 8 -8.57 -41.35 -14.49
N PRO A 9 -9.51 -40.43 -14.72
CA PRO A 9 -9.17 -39.06 -15.01
C PRO A 9 -8.40 -38.50 -13.81
N HIS A 10 -7.21 -37.95 -14.10
CA HIS A 10 -6.42 -37.19 -13.11
C HIS A 10 -7.36 -36.17 -12.48
N ALA A 11 -7.80 -36.46 -11.26
CA ALA A 11 -8.55 -35.54 -10.45
C ALA A 11 -7.77 -34.22 -10.44
N MET A 12 -8.37 -33.20 -11.00
CA MET A 12 -7.84 -31.85 -11.10
C MET A 12 -7.40 -31.42 -9.69
N ARG A 13 -6.12 -31.56 -9.38
CA ARG A 13 -5.50 -30.76 -8.34
C ARG A 13 -5.71 -29.33 -8.79
N GLY A 14 -6.63 -28.65 -8.18
CA GLY A 14 -6.84 -27.23 -8.36
C GLY A 14 -5.60 -26.50 -7.91
N GLU A 15 -4.54 -26.48 -8.75
CA GLU A 15 -3.36 -25.68 -8.47
C GLU A 15 -3.80 -24.22 -8.39
N ALA A 16 -3.71 -23.68 -7.19
CA ALA A 16 -4.09 -22.31 -6.93
C ALA A 16 -3.41 -21.39 -7.96
N ASN A 17 -4.20 -20.53 -8.61
CA ASN A 17 -3.68 -19.58 -9.60
C ASN A 17 -2.73 -18.60 -8.92
N PRO A 18 -1.42 -18.58 -9.24
CA PRO A 18 -0.43 -17.76 -8.53
C PRO A 18 -0.71 -16.27 -8.67
N ALA A 19 -1.28 -15.83 -9.78
CA ALA A 19 -1.67 -14.44 -9.95
C ALA A 19 -2.84 -14.06 -9.03
N ALA A 20 -3.87 -14.94 -8.93
CA ALA A 20 -4.97 -14.71 -8.00
C ALA A 20 -4.50 -14.70 -6.55
N MET A 21 -3.59 -15.60 -6.17
CA MET A 21 -3.00 -15.62 -4.84
C MET A 21 -2.19 -14.36 -4.54
N ALA A 22 -1.37 -13.90 -5.48
CA ALA A 22 -0.60 -12.66 -5.33
C ALA A 22 -1.52 -11.45 -5.16
N ALA A 23 -2.56 -11.34 -5.99
CA ALA A 23 -3.54 -10.25 -5.92
C ALA A 23 -4.32 -10.28 -4.60
N LEU A 24 -4.76 -11.45 -4.11
CA LEU A 24 -5.43 -11.58 -2.82
C LEU A 24 -4.50 -11.20 -1.64
N ALA A 25 -3.23 -11.61 -1.69
CA ALA A 25 -2.26 -11.25 -0.69
C ALA A 25 -2.04 -9.72 -0.63
N ILE A 26 -1.89 -9.08 -1.80
CA ILE A 26 -1.77 -7.61 -1.90
C ILE A 26 -3.02 -6.93 -1.35
N MET A 27 -4.21 -7.39 -1.73
CA MET A 27 -5.47 -6.87 -1.21
C MET A 27 -5.52 -6.95 0.32
N ALA A 28 -5.18 -8.12 0.90
CA ALA A 28 -5.23 -8.33 2.33
C ALA A 28 -4.22 -7.43 3.08
N ILE A 29 -2.99 -7.31 2.57
CA ILE A 29 -1.96 -6.43 3.15
C ILE A 29 -2.41 -4.97 3.07
N ALA A 30 -2.90 -4.52 1.91
CA ALA A 30 -3.37 -3.15 1.73
C ALA A 30 -4.54 -2.81 2.67
N ALA A 31 -5.52 -3.71 2.78
CA ALA A 31 -6.66 -3.55 3.68
C ALA A 31 -6.24 -3.51 5.16
N ALA A 32 -5.33 -4.41 5.56
CA ALA A 32 -4.79 -4.43 6.93
C ALA A 32 -4.01 -3.15 7.25
N THR A 33 -3.23 -2.65 6.29
CA THR A 33 -2.48 -1.39 6.44
C THR A 33 -3.42 -0.19 6.61
N LEU A 34 -4.49 -0.11 5.80
CA LEU A 34 -5.51 0.93 5.96
C LEU A 34 -6.24 0.82 7.31
N ALA A 35 -6.62 -0.39 7.71
CA ALA A 35 -7.25 -0.62 9.01
C ALA A 35 -6.34 -0.16 10.15
N GLY A 36 -5.04 -0.49 10.08
CA GLY A 36 -4.04 0.01 11.03
C GLY A 36 -3.92 1.52 11.03
N ALA A 37 -3.89 2.16 9.85
CA ALA A 37 -3.83 3.62 9.73
C ALA A 37 -5.06 4.32 10.34
N TRP A 38 -6.25 3.75 10.14
CA TRP A 38 -7.48 4.25 10.78
C TRP A 38 -7.51 3.98 12.28
N PHE A 39 -6.99 2.84 12.74
CA PHE A 39 -6.85 2.54 14.16
C PHE A 39 -5.96 3.57 14.86
N PHE A 40 -4.78 3.89 14.31
CA PHE A 40 -3.91 4.93 14.84
C PHE A 40 -4.62 6.29 14.91
N GLN A 41 -5.40 6.63 13.90
CA GLN A 41 -6.08 7.91 13.81
C GLN A 41 -7.30 8.02 14.75
N LEU A 42 -8.15 6.97 14.82
CA LEU A 42 -9.44 7.04 15.52
C LEU A 42 -9.39 6.52 16.95
N VAL A 43 -8.48 5.55 17.23
CA VAL A 43 -8.41 4.93 18.55
C VAL A 43 -7.27 5.51 19.38
N LEU A 44 -6.10 5.72 18.75
CA LEU A 44 -4.94 6.30 19.43
C LEU A 44 -4.85 7.81 19.27
N GLU A 45 -5.79 8.42 18.53
CA GLU A 45 -5.87 9.87 18.29
C GLU A 45 -4.58 10.48 17.69
N ILE A 46 -3.78 9.64 17.03
CA ILE A 46 -2.58 10.06 16.31
C ILE A 46 -3.00 10.60 14.95
N LEU A 47 -3.05 11.91 14.82
CA LEU A 47 -3.47 12.56 13.59
C LEU A 47 -2.41 12.40 12.50
N PRO A 48 -2.80 12.02 11.27
CA PRO A 48 -1.87 11.85 10.17
C PRO A 48 -1.38 13.20 9.63
N CYS A 49 -0.09 13.28 9.27
CA CYS A 49 0.46 14.40 8.53
C CYS A 49 -0.03 14.38 7.06
N PRO A 50 0.12 15.47 6.28
CA PRO A 50 -0.25 15.52 4.87
C PRO A 50 0.35 14.38 4.04
N MET A 51 1.67 14.15 4.13
CA MET A 51 2.34 13.04 3.43
C MET A 51 1.82 11.67 3.85
N CYS A 52 1.44 11.50 5.14
CA CYS A 52 0.82 10.25 5.61
C CYS A 52 -0.52 9.98 4.91
N LEU A 53 -1.32 11.02 4.67
CA LEU A 53 -2.60 10.91 3.96
C LEU A 53 -2.40 10.55 2.49
N GLU A 54 -1.43 11.17 1.82
CA GLU A 54 -1.11 10.88 0.42
C GLU A 54 -0.68 9.43 0.22
N GLN A 55 0.11 8.87 1.14
CA GLN A 55 0.52 7.47 1.09
C GLN A 55 -0.66 6.50 1.17
N ARG A 56 -1.78 6.87 1.79
CA ARG A 56 -2.99 6.02 1.86
C ARG A 56 -3.67 5.84 0.52
N TYR A 57 -3.52 6.80 -0.43
CA TYR A 57 -4.16 6.69 -1.75
C TYR A 57 -3.71 5.42 -2.52
N ALA A 58 -2.44 5.03 -2.40
CA ALA A 58 -1.95 3.80 -3.01
C ALA A 58 -2.68 2.55 -2.50
N TYR A 59 -3.00 2.49 -1.21
CA TYR A 59 -3.74 1.37 -0.62
C TYR A 59 -5.23 1.44 -0.95
N TYR A 60 -5.85 2.62 -0.97
CA TYR A 60 -7.24 2.78 -1.42
C TYR A 60 -7.43 2.32 -2.86
N PHE A 61 -6.45 2.55 -3.71
CA PHE A 61 -6.42 2.00 -5.07
C PHE A 61 -6.17 0.49 -5.07
N ALA A 62 -5.17 0.01 -4.31
CA ALA A 62 -4.74 -1.38 -4.34
C ALA A 62 -5.86 -2.35 -3.89
N VAL A 63 -6.66 -2.00 -2.86
CA VAL A 63 -7.70 -2.90 -2.35
C VAL A 63 -8.72 -3.29 -3.42
N PRO A 64 -9.47 -2.38 -4.06
CA PRO A 64 -10.47 -2.75 -5.06
C PRO A 64 -9.84 -3.29 -6.34
N PHE A 65 -8.70 -2.74 -6.75
CA PHE A 65 -8.03 -3.18 -7.98
C PHE A 65 -7.47 -4.60 -7.85
N ALA A 66 -6.82 -4.94 -6.73
CA ALA A 66 -6.32 -6.29 -6.48
C ALA A 66 -7.47 -7.30 -6.29
N ALA A 67 -8.59 -6.91 -5.66
CA ALA A 67 -9.78 -7.74 -5.56
C ALA A 67 -10.33 -8.10 -6.95
N LEU A 68 -10.49 -7.10 -7.82
CA LEU A 68 -10.93 -7.30 -9.20
C LEU A 68 -9.96 -8.18 -9.98
N LEU A 69 -8.64 -7.91 -9.86
CA LEU A 69 -7.62 -8.70 -10.53
C LEU A 69 -7.63 -10.16 -10.08
N ALA A 70 -7.77 -10.41 -8.78
CA ALA A 70 -7.89 -11.77 -8.25
C ALA A 70 -9.11 -12.50 -8.81
N PHE A 71 -10.25 -11.81 -8.87
CA PHE A 71 -11.49 -12.37 -9.42
C PHE A 71 -11.34 -12.73 -10.91
N VAL A 72 -10.86 -11.81 -11.76
CA VAL A 72 -10.73 -12.08 -13.20
C VAL A 72 -9.63 -13.12 -13.48
N ALA A 73 -8.55 -13.13 -12.71
CA ALA A 73 -7.51 -14.16 -12.81
C ALA A 73 -8.05 -15.55 -12.45
N ALA A 74 -8.88 -15.65 -11.40
CA ALA A 74 -9.55 -16.90 -11.02
C ALA A 74 -10.55 -17.40 -12.08
N LYS A 75 -11.15 -16.49 -12.84
CA LYS A 75 -12.07 -16.79 -13.95
C LYS A 75 -11.35 -17.14 -15.28
N GLY A 76 -10.03 -17.19 -15.29
CA GLY A 76 -9.26 -17.54 -16.49
C GLY A 76 -9.05 -16.39 -17.47
N ALA A 77 -9.00 -15.17 -17.01
CA ALA A 77 -8.69 -14.00 -17.84
C ALA A 77 -7.40 -14.19 -18.66
N PRO A 78 -7.27 -13.53 -19.82
CA PRO A 78 -6.08 -13.60 -20.67
C PRO A 78 -4.81 -13.25 -19.86
N ARG A 79 -3.75 -14.04 -20.06
CA ARG A 79 -2.50 -13.92 -19.33
C ARG A 79 -1.91 -12.49 -19.42
N SER A 80 -1.97 -11.86 -20.59
CA SER A 80 -1.49 -10.49 -20.81
C SER A 80 -2.21 -9.48 -19.91
N LEU A 81 -3.52 -9.61 -19.76
CA LEU A 81 -4.32 -8.75 -18.88
C LEU A 81 -3.93 -8.93 -17.41
N VAL A 82 -3.74 -10.17 -16.98
CA VAL A 82 -3.35 -10.49 -15.60
C VAL A 82 -1.93 -9.97 -15.30
N LEU A 83 -0.98 -10.17 -16.22
CA LEU A 83 0.38 -9.64 -16.08
C LEU A 83 0.39 -8.10 -16.04
N ALA A 84 -0.38 -7.45 -16.91
CA ALA A 84 -0.51 -6.00 -16.90
C ALA A 84 -1.11 -5.49 -15.57
N GLY A 85 -2.14 -6.16 -15.04
CA GLY A 85 -2.72 -5.81 -13.74
C GLY A 85 -1.72 -5.95 -12.58
N LEU A 86 -0.95 -7.05 -12.54
CA LEU A 86 0.11 -7.22 -11.54
C LEU A 86 1.22 -6.17 -11.70
N ALA A 87 1.58 -5.79 -12.93
CA ALA A 87 2.57 -4.76 -13.18
C ALA A 87 2.08 -3.38 -12.68
N ILE A 88 0.80 -3.05 -12.86
CA ILE A 88 0.21 -1.82 -12.33
C ILE A 88 0.28 -1.81 -10.80
N LEU A 89 -0.08 -2.91 -10.13
CA LEU A 89 0.04 -3.03 -8.67
C LEU A 89 1.48 -2.91 -8.21
N ALA A 90 2.44 -3.53 -8.92
CA ALA A 90 3.87 -3.43 -8.61
C ALA A 90 4.36 -1.98 -8.71
N LEU A 91 4.02 -1.27 -9.78
CA LEU A 91 4.41 0.13 -9.99
C LEU A 91 3.79 1.06 -8.95
N ALA A 92 2.51 0.89 -8.63
CA ALA A 92 1.85 1.68 -7.59
C ALA A 92 2.51 1.44 -6.22
N ALA A 93 2.80 0.18 -5.88
CA ALA A 93 3.47 -0.18 -4.63
C ALA A 93 4.91 0.35 -4.58
N LEU A 94 5.68 0.25 -5.68
CA LEU A 94 7.04 0.81 -5.76
C LEU A 94 7.03 2.34 -5.61
N GLY A 95 6.11 3.03 -6.29
CA GLY A 95 5.95 4.47 -6.15
C GLY A 95 5.67 4.87 -4.70
N ASN A 96 4.76 4.15 -4.03
CA ASN A 96 4.45 4.39 -2.61
C ASN A 96 5.62 4.03 -1.68
N ALA A 97 6.41 3.00 -2.01
CA ALA A 97 7.63 2.64 -1.26
C ALA A 97 8.68 3.74 -1.33
N VAL A 98 8.92 4.30 -2.53
CA VAL A 98 9.84 5.43 -2.73
C VAL A 98 9.34 6.66 -1.97
N PHE A 99 8.04 6.96 -2.05
CA PHE A 99 7.46 8.08 -1.32
C PHE A 99 7.54 7.90 0.20
N GLY A 100 7.29 6.68 0.70
CA GLY A 100 7.47 6.35 2.13
C GLY A 100 8.91 6.46 2.59
N ALA A 101 9.88 6.02 1.77
CA ALA A 101 11.31 6.17 2.05
C ALA A 101 11.73 7.65 2.05
N TYR A 102 11.22 8.45 1.10
CA TYR A 102 11.41 9.90 1.09
C TYR A 102 10.89 10.53 2.38
N HIS A 103 9.66 10.20 2.79
CA HIS A 103 9.06 10.70 4.02
C HIS A 103 9.87 10.30 5.27
N ALA A 104 10.29 9.04 5.38
CA ALA A 104 11.15 8.60 6.47
C ALA A 104 12.48 9.39 6.51
N GLY A 105 13.04 9.75 5.36
CA GLY A 105 14.22 10.59 5.28
C GLY A 105 13.96 12.04 5.72
N VAL A 106 12.77 12.60 5.49
CA VAL A 106 12.33 13.89 6.04
C VAL A 106 12.28 13.80 7.57
N GLU A 107 11.68 12.75 8.14
CA GLU A 107 11.62 12.51 9.59
C GLU A 107 13.02 12.34 10.24
N TRP A 108 13.99 11.86 9.49
CA TRP A 108 15.38 11.70 9.94
C TRP A 108 16.24 12.93 9.70
N GLY A 109 15.69 13.98 9.08
CA GLY A 109 16.38 15.22 8.77
C GLY A 109 17.43 15.10 7.65
N LEU A 110 17.35 14.04 6.81
CA LEU A 110 18.27 13.85 5.68
C LEU A 110 18.03 14.88 4.58
N TRP A 111 16.79 15.34 4.45
CA TRP A 111 16.38 16.40 3.53
C TRP A 111 15.17 17.15 4.06
N LYS A 112 14.94 18.34 3.50
CA LYS A 112 13.78 19.16 3.87
C LYS A 112 12.50 18.60 3.26
N GLY A 113 11.44 18.52 4.07
CA GLY A 113 10.09 18.21 3.59
C GLY A 113 9.48 19.36 2.78
N PRO A 114 8.35 19.09 2.10
CA PRO A 114 7.55 20.12 1.43
C PRO A 114 7.15 21.24 2.40
N THR A 115 6.98 22.46 1.90
CA THR A 115 6.61 23.64 2.71
C THR A 115 5.29 23.46 3.45
N ASP A 116 4.34 22.78 2.84
CA ASP A 116 3.03 22.48 3.43
C ASP A 116 3.12 21.49 4.61
N CYS A 117 4.19 20.69 4.65
CA CYS A 117 4.46 19.74 5.72
C CYS A 117 5.26 20.31 6.89
N THR A 118 5.96 21.43 6.69
CA THR A 118 6.83 22.03 7.74
C THR A 118 6.18 23.22 8.44
N GLY A 119 4.91 23.48 8.14
CA GLY A 119 4.16 24.60 8.75
C GLY A 119 4.54 25.99 8.23
N THR A 120 5.44 26.08 7.24
CA THR A 120 5.87 27.37 6.65
C THR A 120 4.86 27.94 5.65
N GLY A 121 3.85 27.18 5.26
CA GLY A 121 2.77 27.59 4.36
C GLY A 121 1.57 28.22 5.05
N PHE A 122 1.58 28.38 6.35
CA PHE A 122 0.50 29.03 7.09
C PHE A 122 0.52 30.53 6.77
N ASN A 123 -0.46 30.98 5.97
CA ASN A 123 -0.72 32.41 5.74
C ASN A 123 -1.75 32.84 6.80
N PRO A 124 -1.30 33.51 7.87
CA PRO A 124 -2.23 34.02 8.87
C PRO A 124 -2.99 35.19 8.25
N GLY A 125 -4.23 34.96 7.85
CA GLY A 125 -5.14 36.11 7.57
C GLY A 125 -5.00 37.18 8.67
N SER A 126 -5.74 38.28 8.60
CA SER A 126 -5.65 39.43 9.53
C SER A 126 -5.37 39.03 10.99
N ALA A 127 -4.50 39.80 11.68
CA ALA A 127 -3.97 39.53 13.02
C ALA A 127 -5.03 39.22 14.11
N GLY A 128 -6.30 39.64 13.92
CA GLY A 128 -7.38 39.37 14.87
C GLY A 128 -7.93 37.94 14.83
N SER A 129 -7.83 37.26 13.67
CA SER A 129 -8.23 35.84 13.53
C SER A 129 -7.11 34.86 13.91
N LEU A 130 -5.89 35.35 14.05
CA LEU A 130 -4.71 34.55 14.36
C LEU A 130 -4.79 33.94 15.77
N LEU A 131 -5.13 34.77 16.76
CA LEU A 131 -5.20 34.35 18.16
C LEU A 131 -6.34 33.35 18.40
N ASP A 132 -7.49 33.54 17.76
CA ASP A 132 -8.64 32.63 17.86
C ASP A 132 -8.40 31.29 17.12
N ASN A 133 -7.50 31.26 16.15
CA ASN A 133 -7.19 30.06 15.38
C ASN A 133 -5.96 29.30 15.90
N LEU A 134 -5.07 29.91 16.67
CA LEU A 134 -3.89 29.25 17.25
C LEU A 134 -4.27 28.08 18.17
N ASP A 135 -5.37 28.20 18.91
CA ASP A 135 -5.86 27.15 19.80
C ASP A 135 -6.63 26.03 19.05
N LYS A 136 -7.03 26.24 17.78
CA LYS A 136 -7.89 25.33 17.01
C LYS A 136 -7.15 24.56 15.93
N VAL A 137 -5.98 25.03 15.47
CA VAL A 137 -5.23 24.40 14.37
C VAL A 137 -4.01 23.67 14.92
N LYS A 138 -4.15 22.37 15.18
CA LYS A 138 -3.03 21.49 15.46
C LYS A 138 -2.30 21.21 14.15
N ILE A 139 -1.23 21.94 13.86
CA ILE A 139 -0.35 21.70 12.70
C ILE A 139 0.45 20.44 12.97
N ILE A 140 0.19 19.39 12.19
CA ILE A 140 0.93 18.13 12.28
C ILE A 140 2.04 18.17 11.24
N ARG A 141 3.28 18.21 11.73
CA ARG A 141 4.46 18.34 10.90
C ARG A 141 4.90 16.98 10.35
N CYS A 142 5.43 16.96 9.13
CA CYS A 142 5.93 15.73 8.50
C CYS A 142 7.40 15.42 8.92
N ASP A 143 8.12 16.37 9.47
CA ASP A 143 9.48 16.21 9.98
C ASP A 143 9.51 15.76 11.46
N GLU A 144 8.34 15.66 12.10
CA GLU A 144 8.20 15.13 13.44
C GLU A 144 7.64 13.70 13.41
N VAL A 145 8.39 12.78 13.99
CA VAL A 145 7.96 11.38 14.06
C VAL A 145 6.81 11.24 15.06
N GLN A 146 5.60 10.97 14.57
CA GLN A 146 4.40 10.82 15.39
C GLN A 146 4.42 9.54 16.23
N PHE A 147 4.98 8.47 15.68
CA PHE A 147 5.06 7.16 16.35
C PHE A 147 6.22 6.35 15.80
N ARG A 148 6.97 5.68 16.70
CA ARG A 148 8.04 4.72 16.38
C ARG A 148 7.75 3.38 17.03
N PHE A 149 7.94 2.32 16.29
CA PHE A 149 7.93 0.96 16.79
C PHE A 149 9.23 0.25 16.36
N LEU A 150 9.93 -0.36 17.30
CA LEU A 150 11.24 -0.98 17.05
C LEU A 150 12.25 -0.06 16.33
N GLY A 151 12.20 1.24 16.60
CA GLY A 151 13.09 2.23 15.98
C GLY A 151 12.68 2.72 14.58
N ILE A 152 11.67 2.12 13.97
CA ILE A 152 11.17 2.48 12.64
C ILE A 152 9.91 3.35 12.79
N SER A 153 9.81 4.43 12.03
CA SER A 153 8.63 5.29 11.99
C SER A 153 7.50 4.66 11.15
N LEU A 154 6.30 5.20 11.27
CA LEU A 154 5.16 4.77 10.43
C LEU A 154 5.45 4.97 8.94
N ALA A 155 6.17 6.03 8.54
CA ALA A 155 6.60 6.23 7.17
C ALA A 155 7.58 5.15 6.70
N GLY A 156 8.51 4.75 7.57
CA GLY A 156 9.44 3.64 7.31
C GLY A 156 8.71 2.30 7.13
N TYR A 157 7.72 2.00 8.00
CA TYR A 157 6.87 0.81 7.83
C TYR A 157 6.07 0.86 6.54
N ASN A 158 5.53 2.02 6.16
CA ASN A 158 4.85 2.17 4.89
C ASN A 158 5.75 1.82 3.70
N ALA A 159 7.00 2.28 3.70
CA ALA A 159 7.98 1.93 2.67
C ALA A 159 8.22 0.41 2.60
N LEU A 160 8.43 -0.25 3.75
CA LEU A 160 8.67 -1.69 3.81
C LEU A 160 7.46 -2.51 3.37
N ILE A 161 6.25 -2.15 3.81
CA ILE A 161 5.00 -2.83 3.42
C ILE A 161 4.76 -2.68 1.92
N SER A 162 4.95 -1.48 1.38
CA SER A 162 4.80 -1.22 -0.05
C SER A 162 5.82 -1.99 -0.88
N LEU A 163 7.07 -2.09 -0.42
CA LEU A 163 8.10 -2.91 -1.06
C LEU A 163 7.74 -4.41 -1.04
N LEU A 164 7.19 -4.90 0.07
CA LEU A 164 6.69 -6.28 0.17
C LEU A 164 5.56 -6.53 -0.84
N MET A 165 4.62 -5.60 -0.98
CA MET A 165 3.53 -5.71 -1.97
C MET A 165 4.08 -5.75 -3.40
N ALA A 166 5.08 -4.92 -3.72
CA ALA A 166 5.76 -4.94 -5.02
C ALA A 166 6.46 -6.28 -5.27
N ALA A 167 7.13 -6.83 -4.26
CA ALA A 167 7.78 -8.15 -4.36
C ALA A 167 6.77 -9.28 -4.59
N ILE A 168 5.61 -9.25 -3.92
CA ILE A 168 4.52 -10.21 -4.13
C ILE A 168 3.97 -10.10 -5.56
N ALA A 169 3.76 -8.88 -6.07
CA ALA A 169 3.33 -8.68 -7.45
C ALA A 169 4.36 -9.23 -8.46
N ALA A 170 5.64 -8.95 -8.24
CA ALA A 170 6.73 -9.47 -9.07
C ALA A 170 6.79 -11.01 -9.04
N TRP A 171 6.63 -11.61 -7.87
CA TRP A 171 6.53 -13.06 -7.73
C TRP A 171 5.34 -13.63 -8.51
N GLY A 172 4.17 -13.01 -8.38
CA GLY A 172 2.96 -13.39 -9.12
C GLY A 172 3.18 -13.33 -10.64
N MET A 173 3.81 -12.25 -11.14
CA MET A 173 4.18 -12.11 -12.55
C MET A 173 5.13 -13.23 -13.00
N ALA A 174 6.21 -13.47 -12.25
CA ALA A 174 7.21 -14.48 -12.57
C ALA A 174 6.60 -15.90 -12.62
N LYS A 175 5.71 -16.24 -11.70
CA LYS A 175 5.01 -17.54 -11.71
C LYS A 175 4.00 -17.66 -12.85
N THR A 176 3.27 -16.58 -13.14
CA THR A 176 2.30 -16.54 -14.24
C THR A 176 2.99 -16.58 -15.60
N SER A 177 4.17 -15.97 -15.74
CA SER A 177 4.91 -15.97 -17.00
C SER A 177 5.54 -17.32 -17.37
N ARG A 178 5.71 -18.22 -16.43
CA ARG A 178 6.29 -19.56 -16.64
C ARG A 178 5.27 -20.67 -16.91
N ARG A 179 3.99 -20.38 -16.79
CA ARG A 179 2.86 -21.26 -17.13
C ARG A 179 2.37 -21.00 -18.55
#